data_0dee49812f6062b978a8f3d7ab009f48
#
_entry.id   0dee49812f6062b978a8f3d7ab009f48
#
_cell.length_a   1.000
_cell.length_b   1.000
_cell.length_c   1.000
_cell.angle_alpha   90.00
_cell.angle_beta   90.00
_cell.angle_gamma   90.00
#
_symmetry.space_group_name_H-M   'P 1'
#
loop_
_entity.id
_entity.type
_entity.pdbx_description
1 polymer ?
#
loop_
_entity_poly.entity_id
_entity_poly.type
_entity_poly.pdbx_seq_one_letter_code
_entity_poly.pdbx_strand_id
1 'polypeptide(L)'
;FFVYPVKESWGGYSQIESELHLFEAAAENSYAYYHLLSGVDLPLKTQDEIHAFFDANDGKEFIYFCPKSFWKESAYKYEQYRFWQEKIGRKQKGVYFFMEKISLFLQRRLGIRRHQPEMEYCLGANWVSITHSLTKYIIEQKNLIKKLFEKTLCCDEFFVQTLVWNSKYRENVYSFEEDYFACLRLIDWKRGNPYVWRNQDYEELMNAPHLFARKFDE
;
A
#
# COMPACT_ATOMS: atom_id res chain seq x y z
N PHE A 1 3.72 21.28 3.48
CA PHE A 1 3.88 21.17 2.02
C PHE A 1 2.59 20.69 1.39
N PHE A 2 2.19 21.31 0.26
CA PHE A 2 1.10 20.83 -0.57
C PHE A 2 1.69 20.35 -1.89
N VAL A 3 1.37 19.12 -2.28
CA VAL A 3 1.75 18.54 -3.55
C VAL A 3 0.56 18.70 -4.50
N TYR A 4 0.82 18.93 -5.80
CA TYR A 4 -0.25 18.96 -6.78
C TYR A 4 -1.01 17.63 -6.79
N PRO A 5 -2.35 17.64 -6.63
CA PRO A 5 -3.12 16.42 -6.53
C PRO A 5 -3.09 15.63 -7.85
N VAL A 6 -2.87 14.34 -7.76
CA VAL A 6 -3.09 13.39 -8.84
C VAL A 6 -4.59 13.04 -8.87
N LYS A 7 -5.16 12.95 -10.07
CA LYS A 7 -6.53 12.45 -10.20
C LYS A 7 -6.53 10.94 -10.03
N GLU A 8 -6.77 10.50 -8.82
CA GLU A 8 -6.79 9.08 -8.49
C GLU A 8 -8.04 8.36 -8.99
N SER A 9 -7.83 7.12 -9.40
CA SER A 9 -8.87 6.17 -9.73
C SER A 9 -8.70 4.91 -8.86
N TRP A 10 -9.73 4.54 -8.13
CA TRP A 10 -9.68 3.40 -7.22
C TRP A 10 -9.22 2.11 -7.94
N GLY A 11 -8.22 1.47 -7.39
CA GLY A 11 -7.61 0.25 -7.92
C GLY A 11 -6.76 0.46 -9.18
N GLY A 12 -6.55 1.70 -9.61
CA GLY A 12 -5.73 2.08 -10.76
C GLY A 12 -4.31 2.47 -10.37
N TYR A 13 -3.43 2.60 -11.36
CA TYR A 13 -2.03 2.97 -11.19
C TYR A 13 -1.85 4.40 -10.64
N SER A 14 -2.82 5.27 -10.88
CA SER A 14 -2.84 6.64 -10.34
C SER A 14 -2.74 6.72 -8.81
N GLN A 15 -3.10 5.64 -8.08
CA GLN A 15 -2.85 5.56 -6.64
C GLN A 15 -1.35 5.50 -6.34
N ILE A 16 -0.60 4.65 -7.06
CA ILE A 16 0.88 4.61 -6.95
C ILE A 16 1.51 5.94 -7.40
N GLU A 17 0.99 6.58 -8.46
CA GLU A 17 1.51 7.89 -8.90
C GLU A 17 1.35 8.94 -7.80
N SER A 18 0.22 8.94 -7.09
CA SER A 18 -0.01 9.82 -5.94
C SER A 18 0.99 9.57 -4.81
N GLU A 19 1.19 8.30 -4.44
CA GLU A 19 2.14 7.91 -3.38
C GLU A 19 3.59 8.25 -3.76
N LEU A 20 3.99 8.01 -5.02
CA LEU A 20 5.32 8.39 -5.51
C LEU A 20 5.55 9.90 -5.48
N HIS A 21 4.54 10.70 -5.85
CA HIS A 21 4.64 12.17 -5.75
C HIS A 21 4.81 12.63 -4.30
N LEU A 22 4.12 12.00 -3.36
CA LEU A 22 4.29 12.29 -1.93
C LEU A 22 5.70 11.93 -1.45
N PHE A 23 6.21 10.76 -1.82
CA PHE A 23 7.57 10.34 -1.48
C PHE A 23 8.63 11.25 -2.13
N GLU A 24 8.46 11.62 -3.41
CA GLU A 24 9.38 12.54 -4.10
C GLU A 24 9.44 13.90 -3.38
N ALA A 25 8.30 14.49 -3.05
CA ALA A 25 8.24 15.78 -2.37
C ALA A 25 8.81 15.71 -0.93
N ALA A 26 8.48 14.64 -0.20
CA ALA A 26 8.98 14.46 1.17
C ALA A 26 10.51 14.21 1.18
N ALA A 27 11.04 13.48 0.21
CA ALA A 27 12.44 13.12 0.12
C ALA A 27 13.38 14.28 -0.31
N GLU A 28 12.84 15.46 -0.62
CA GLU A 28 13.64 16.68 -0.75
C GLU A 28 14.33 17.04 0.59
N ASN A 29 13.75 16.58 1.71
CA ASN A 29 14.32 16.68 3.04
C ASN A 29 14.72 15.29 3.54
N SER A 30 15.84 15.21 4.24
CA SER A 30 16.35 13.94 4.77
C SER A 30 15.73 13.66 6.15
N TYR A 31 14.50 13.16 6.18
CA TYR A 31 13.88 12.65 7.42
C TYR A 31 14.34 11.21 7.68
N ALA A 32 14.41 10.80 8.96
CA ALA A 32 14.73 9.41 9.32
C ALA A 32 13.66 8.44 8.79
N TYR A 33 12.39 8.79 8.97
CA TYR A 33 11.23 7.98 8.55
C TYR A 33 10.19 8.78 7.77
N TYR A 34 9.47 8.09 6.91
CA TYR A 34 8.34 8.58 6.12
C TYR A 34 7.12 7.71 6.41
N HIS A 35 6.02 8.33 6.83
CA HIS A 35 4.78 7.65 7.18
C HIS A 35 3.72 7.93 6.12
N LEU A 36 3.29 6.89 5.40
CA LEU A 36 2.16 7.02 4.48
C LEU A 36 0.86 6.88 5.30
N LEU A 37 0.12 7.97 5.38
CA LEU A 37 -1.15 8.09 6.10
C LEU A 37 -2.22 8.61 5.15
N SER A 38 -3.48 8.30 5.43
CA SER A 38 -4.63 8.89 4.74
C SER A 38 -5.28 9.97 5.61
N GLY A 39 -6.15 10.79 5.02
CA GLY A 39 -6.87 11.84 5.75
C GLY A 39 -7.86 11.34 6.82
N VAL A 40 -8.00 10.02 6.97
CA VAL A 40 -8.84 9.37 7.99
C VAL A 40 -8.03 8.54 8.99
N ASP A 41 -6.72 8.74 9.04
CA ASP A 41 -5.80 8.10 9.99
C ASP A 41 -5.40 9.12 11.06
N LEU A 42 -5.27 8.67 12.32
CA LEU A 42 -4.80 9.52 13.41
C LEU A 42 -3.66 8.85 14.18
N PRO A 43 -2.71 9.63 14.73
CA PRO A 43 -1.72 9.12 15.68
C PRO A 43 -2.41 8.75 17.00
N LEU A 44 -1.97 7.64 17.60
CA LEU A 44 -2.43 7.16 18.91
C LEU A 44 -1.47 7.51 20.05
N LYS A 45 -0.28 7.95 19.72
CA LYS A 45 0.79 8.27 20.65
C LYS A 45 1.22 9.72 20.46
N THR A 46 1.84 10.29 21.47
CA THR A 46 2.45 11.61 21.37
C THR A 46 3.60 11.61 20.37
N GLN A 47 3.97 12.77 19.87
CA GLN A 47 5.09 12.93 18.95
C GLN A 47 6.40 12.39 19.55
N ASP A 48 6.64 12.65 20.83
CA ASP A 48 7.86 12.19 21.53
C ASP A 48 7.89 10.66 21.64
N GLU A 49 6.77 10.02 21.93
CA GLU A 49 6.67 8.53 21.96
C GLU A 49 6.89 7.93 20.57
N ILE A 50 6.34 8.56 19.53
CA ILE A 50 6.55 8.13 18.14
C ILE A 50 8.03 8.24 17.78
N HIS A 51 8.68 9.37 18.06
CA HIS A 51 10.11 9.55 17.80
C HIS A 51 10.95 8.54 18.58
N ALA A 52 10.71 8.38 19.88
CA ALA A 52 11.44 7.41 20.69
C ALA A 52 11.30 5.97 20.19
N PHE A 53 10.12 5.59 19.67
CA PHE A 53 9.90 4.28 19.07
C PHE A 53 10.77 4.09 17.82
N PHE A 54 10.80 5.05 16.91
CA PHE A 54 11.59 4.95 15.67
C PHE A 54 13.08 5.05 15.94
N ASP A 55 13.52 5.85 16.91
CA ASP A 55 14.93 5.91 17.34
C ASP A 55 15.40 4.55 17.90
N ALA A 56 14.55 3.87 18.68
CA ALA A 56 14.84 2.54 19.22
C ALA A 56 14.82 1.43 18.13
N ASN A 57 14.22 1.69 16.98
CA ASN A 57 14.08 0.76 15.87
C ASN A 57 14.71 1.31 14.57
N ASP A 58 15.77 2.09 14.69
CA ASP A 58 16.42 2.71 13.55
C ASP A 58 16.80 1.70 12.47
N GLY A 59 16.57 2.07 11.22
CA GLY A 59 16.86 1.23 10.05
C GLY A 59 15.85 0.11 9.78
N LYS A 60 14.80 -0.06 10.59
CA LYS A 60 13.73 -1.03 10.34
C LYS A 60 12.66 -0.47 9.41
N GLU A 61 12.11 -1.35 8.55
CA GLU A 61 11.05 -1.02 7.62
C GLU A 61 9.72 -1.60 8.14
N PHE A 62 8.75 -0.74 8.43
CA PHE A 62 7.45 -1.12 8.98
C PHE A 62 6.44 -1.28 7.86
N ILE A 63 6.32 -2.50 7.37
CA ILE A 63 5.53 -2.88 6.20
C ILE A 63 4.79 -4.17 6.53
N TYR A 64 3.48 -4.18 6.30
CA TYR A 64 2.67 -5.37 6.46
C TYR A 64 2.66 -6.22 5.19
N PHE A 65 2.89 -7.52 5.34
CA PHE A 65 2.76 -8.52 4.30
C PHE A 65 1.59 -9.46 4.64
N CYS A 66 0.65 -9.60 3.72
CA CYS A 66 -0.39 -10.61 3.87
C CYS A 66 0.19 -12.02 3.86
N PRO A 67 -0.51 -13.03 4.42
CA PRO A 67 -0.14 -14.43 4.27
C PRO A 67 0.10 -14.84 2.82
N LYS A 68 1.07 -15.72 2.58
CA LYS A 68 1.42 -16.17 1.21
C LYS A 68 0.26 -16.85 0.45
N SER A 69 -0.73 -17.39 1.15
CA SER A 69 -1.97 -17.90 0.54
C SER A 69 -2.71 -16.79 -0.21
N PHE A 70 -2.83 -15.61 0.41
CA PHE A 70 -3.47 -14.44 -0.21
C PHE A 70 -2.70 -13.90 -1.41
N TRP A 71 -1.36 -14.00 -1.45
CA TRP A 71 -0.59 -13.62 -2.63
C TRP A 71 -1.00 -14.44 -3.85
N LYS A 72 -1.12 -15.77 -3.67
CA LYS A 72 -1.52 -16.70 -4.73
C LYS A 72 -2.97 -16.47 -5.17
N GLU A 73 -3.88 -16.31 -4.22
CA GLU A 73 -5.29 -16.04 -4.49
C GLU A 73 -5.48 -14.71 -5.24
N SER A 74 -4.62 -13.73 -4.96
CA SER A 74 -4.65 -12.40 -5.58
C SER A 74 -3.89 -12.31 -6.90
N ALA A 75 -3.25 -13.38 -7.37
CA ALA A 75 -2.44 -13.38 -8.58
C ALA A 75 -3.21 -12.91 -9.84
N TYR A 76 -4.52 -13.14 -9.89
CA TYR A 76 -5.38 -12.66 -10.98
C TYR A 76 -5.36 -11.13 -11.15
N LYS A 77 -4.98 -10.37 -10.09
CA LYS A 77 -4.91 -8.90 -10.12
C LYS A 77 -3.74 -8.42 -10.98
N TYR A 78 -2.60 -9.13 -11.00
CA TYR A 78 -1.39 -8.77 -11.74
C TYR A 78 -1.08 -9.69 -12.94
N GLU A 79 -1.61 -10.91 -12.98
CA GLU A 79 -1.42 -11.84 -14.12
C GLU A 79 -2.24 -11.46 -15.37
N GLN A 80 -3.28 -10.66 -15.22
CA GLN A 80 -4.13 -10.18 -16.30
C GLN A 80 -3.94 -8.69 -16.54
N TYR A 81 -4.04 -8.26 -17.79
CA TYR A 81 -3.99 -6.84 -18.14
C TYR A 81 -5.31 -6.15 -17.79
N ARG A 82 -5.26 -5.10 -16.99
CA ARG A 82 -6.37 -4.22 -16.62
C ARG A 82 -6.28 -2.93 -17.42
N PHE A 83 -6.87 -2.90 -18.61
CA PHE A 83 -6.68 -1.78 -19.54
C PHE A 83 -7.50 -0.53 -19.19
N TRP A 84 -8.65 -0.72 -18.55
CA TRP A 84 -9.58 0.38 -18.31
C TRP A 84 -9.81 0.69 -16.83
N GLN A 85 -9.01 0.15 -15.92
CA GLN A 85 -9.21 0.35 -14.48
C GLN A 85 -9.23 1.84 -14.09
N GLU A 86 -8.39 2.68 -14.72
CA GLU A 86 -8.38 4.14 -14.55
C GLU A 86 -9.70 4.83 -14.93
N LYS A 87 -10.48 4.22 -15.84
CA LYS A 87 -11.78 4.74 -16.27
C LYS A 87 -12.94 4.16 -15.48
N ILE A 88 -12.78 2.97 -14.93
CA ILE A 88 -13.81 2.24 -14.18
C ILE A 88 -13.90 2.74 -12.75
N GLY A 89 -12.74 2.82 -12.06
CA GLY A 89 -12.67 3.16 -10.65
C GLY A 89 -13.53 2.22 -9.78
N ARG A 90 -14.13 2.78 -8.75
CA ARG A 90 -14.98 2.04 -7.80
C ARG A 90 -16.40 1.72 -8.35
N LYS A 91 -16.85 2.44 -9.36
CA LYS A 91 -18.26 2.36 -9.81
C LYS A 91 -18.64 1.02 -10.45
N GLN A 92 -17.69 0.30 -11.01
CA GLN A 92 -17.85 -1.03 -11.64
C GLN A 92 -19.06 -1.13 -12.59
N LYS A 93 -19.32 -0.07 -13.37
CA LYS A 93 -20.42 0.03 -14.34
C LYS A 93 -20.03 0.89 -15.53
N GLY A 94 -20.84 0.81 -16.59
CA GLY A 94 -20.62 1.60 -17.81
C GLY A 94 -19.82 0.85 -18.88
N VAL A 95 -19.57 1.51 -19.99
CA VAL A 95 -18.95 0.90 -21.19
C VAL A 95 -17.56 0.34 -20.91
N TYR A 96 -16.71 1.07 -20.19
CA TYR A 96 -15.37 0.63 -19.86
C TYR A 96 -15.35 -0.62 -18.98
N PHE A 97 -16.28 -0.75 -18.03
CA PHE A 97 -16.43 -1.96 -17.21
C PHE A 97 -16.82 -3.17 -18.07
N PHE A 98 -17.72 -2.98 -19.03
CA PHE A 98 -18.10 -4.04 -19.95
C PHE A 98 -16.94 -4.44 -20.88
N MET A 99 -16.21 -3.48 -21.43
CA MET A 99 -15.00 -3.73 -22.23
C MET A 99 -13.92 -4.47 -21.43
N GLU A 100 -13.72 -4.12 -20.17
CA GLU A 100 -12.80 -4.81 -19.27
C GLU A 100 -13.21 -6.28 -19.08
N LYS A 101 -14.49 -6.55 -18.83
CA LYS A 101 -14.99 -7.93 -18.72
C LYS A 101 -14.76 -8.75 -19.97
N ILE A 102 -15.02 -8.20 -21.14
CA ILE A 102 -14.75 -8.85 -22.42
C ILE A 102 -13.26 -9.12 -22.56
N SER A 103 -12.41 -8.13 -22.30
CA SER A 103 -10.96 -8.29 -22.37
C SER A 103 -10.46 -9.39 -21.44
N LEU A 104 -10.89 -9.42 -20.20
CA LEU A 104 -10.53 -10.45 -19.22
C LEU A 104 -11.03 -11.85 -19.63
N PHE A 105 -12.22 -11.95 -20.20
CA PHE A 105 -12.72 -13.20 -20.75
C PHE A 105 -11.85 -13.69 -21.91
N LEU A 106 -11.52 -12.81 -22.86
CA LEU A 106 -10.65 -13.15 -24.00
C LEU A 106 -9.24 -13.53 -23.54
N GLN A 107 -8.64 -12.79 -22.61
CA GLN A 107 -7.33 -13.13 -22.05
C GLN A 107 -7.33 -14.56 -21.47
N ARG A 108 -8.34 -14.91 -20.67
CA ARG A 108 -8.47 -16.27 -20.10
C ARG A 108 -8.66 -17.32 -21.19
N ARG A 109 -9.53 -17.04 -22.19
CA ARG A 109 -9.82 -17.98 -23.26
C ARG A 109 -8.60 -18.26 -24.15
N LEU A 110 -7.78 -17.25 -24.37
CA LEU A 110 -6.57 -17.32 -25.20
C LEU A 110 -5.30 -17.67 -24.41
N GLY A 111 -5.42 -17.90 -23.10
CA GLY A 111 -4.27 -18.19 -22.24
C GLY A 111 -3.28 -17.03 -22.09
N ILE A 112 -3.72 -15.79 -22.35
CA ILE A 112 -2.87 -14.60 -22.22
C ILE A 112 -2.66 -14.31 -20.75
N ARG A 113 -1.41 -14.36 -20.31
CA ARG A 113 -0.97 -13.97 -18.97
C ARG A 113 0.20 -13.01 -19.06
N ARG A 114 0.22 -12.03 -18.18
CA ARG A 114 1.42 -11.20 -18.00
C ARG A 114 2.48 -12.06 -17.33
N HIS A 115 3.55 -12.29 -18.06
CA HIS A 115 4.68 -13.05 -17.53
C HIS A 115 5.67 -12.08 -16.89
N GLN A 116 5.97 -12.30 -15.63
CA GLN A 116 6.97 -11.55 -14.86
C GLN A 116 7.89 -12.59 -14.18
N PRO A 117 8.84 -13.19 -14.91
CA PRO A 117 9.52 -14.41 -14.46
C PRO A 117 10.50 -14.19 -13.30
N GLU A 118 10.89 -12.96 -13.00
CA GLU A 118 12.06 -12.67 -12.16
C GLU A 118 11.70 -12.08 -10.79
N MET A 119 10.41 -11.84 -10.50
CA MET A 119 9.99 -11.21 -9.24
C MET A 119 8.86 -12.00 -8.58
N GLU A 120 8.97 -12.20 -7.27
CA GLU A 120 7.88 -12.70 -6.45
C GLU A 120 6.95 -11.53 -6.07
N TYR A 121 5.71 -11.54 -6.56
CA TYR A 121 4.72 -10.53 -6.23
C TYR A 121 4.16 -10.76 -4.83
N CYS A 122 4.24 -9.74 -3.99
CA CYS A 122 3.81 -9.77 -2.60
C CYS A 122 2.65 -8.81 -2.39
N LEU A 123 1.66 -9.23 -1.60
CA LEU A 123 0.49 -8.45 -1.23
C LEU A 123 0.62 -7.98 0.22
N GLY A 124 0.18 -6.75 0.50
CA GLY A 124 0.07 -6.21 1.85
C GLY A 124 -0.73 -4.94 1.92
N ALA A 125 -0.69 -4.25 3.03
CA ALA A 125 -1.32 -2.94 3.14
C ALA A 125 -0.46 -1.87 2.47
N ASN A 126 -1.09 -0.86 1.89
CA ASN A 126 -0.38 0.28 1.31
C ASN A 126 0.18 1.24 2.36
N TRP A 127 -0.27 1.17 3.62
CA TRP A 127 0.26 1.99 4.72
C TRP A 127 1.61 1.48 5.20
N VAL A 128 2.59 2.35 5.16
CA VAL A 128 3.97 2.03 5.54
C VAL A 128 4.58 3.13 6.41
N SER A 129 5.60 2.74 7.19
CA SER A 129 6.53 3.66 7.83
C SER A 129 7.93 3.20 7.48
N ILE A 130 8.59 3.91 6.57
CA ILE A 130 9.81 3.46 5.90
C ILE A 130 10.95 4.47 6.03
N THR A 131 12.17 3.96 5.98
CA THR A 131 13.38 4.78 6.09
C THR A 131 13.62 5.68 4.87
N HIS A 132 14.45 6.70 5.04
CA HIS A 132 14.92 7.53 3.92
C HIS A 132 15.59 6.70 2.81
N SER A 133 16.38 5.72 3.20
CA SER A 133 17.07 4.84 2.26
C SER A 133 16.12 4.05 1.37
N LEU A 134 15.08 3.45 1.96
CA LEU A 134 14.05 2.73 1.19
C LEU A 134 13.20 3.68 0.35
N THR A 135 12.84 4.85 0.87
CA THR A 135 12.10 5.86 0.12
C THR A 135 12.85 6.29 -1.15
N LYS A 136 14.16 6.57 -1.03
CA LYS A 136 15.01 6.88 -2.20
C LYS A 136 15.06 5.73 -3.19
N TYR A 137 15.23 4.50 -2.71
CA TYR A 137 15.22 3.32 -3.57
C TYR A 137 13.89 3.17 -4.33
N ILE A 138 12.74 3.35 -3.67
CA ILE A 138 11.42 3.30 -4.33
C ILE A 138 11.33 4.35 -5.44
N ILE A 139 11.76 5.59 -5.18
CA ILE A 139 11.77 6.68 -6.17
C ILE A 139 12.65 6.33 -7.38
N GLU A 140 13.82 5.77 -7.16
CA GLU A 140 14.73 5.32 -8.22
C GLU A 140 14.12 4.21 -9.08
N GLN A 141 13.26 3.36 -8.50
CA GLN A 141 12.58 2.28 -9.21
C GLN A 141 11.31 2.72 -9.96
N LYS A 142 10.99 4.00 -10.05
CA LYS A 142 9.75 4.54 -10.64
C LYS A 142 9.42 3.94 -12.02
N ASN A 143 10.41 3.79 -12.89
CA ASN A 143 10.22 3.20 -14.23
C ASN A 143 9.89 1.71 -14.17
N LEU A 144 10.55 0.97 -13.27
CA LEU A 144 10.26 -0.43 -13.02
C LEU A 144 8.85 -0.62 -12.44
N ILE A 145 8.50 0.20 -11.44
CA ILE A 145 7.16 0.21 -10.83
C ILE A 145 6.09 0.40 -11.90
N LYS A 146 6.24 1.40 -12.78
CA LYS A 146 5.31 1.63 -13.88
C LYS A 146 5.19 0.41 -14.80
N LYS A 147 6.31 -0.15 -15.22
CA LYS A 147 6.34 -1.36 -16.06
C LYS A 147 5.61 -2.53 -15.43
N LEU A 148 5.80 -2.75 -14.12
CA LEU A 148 5.23 -3.86 -13.38
C LEU A 148 3.74 -3.67 -13.04
N PHE A 149 3.30 -2.45 -12.74
CA PHE A 149 2.02 -2.23 -12.07
C PHE A 149 0.99 -1.42 -12.85
N GLU A 150 1.36 -0.72 -13.95
CA GLU A 150 0.44 0.15 -14.70
C GLU A 150 -0.85 -0.54 -15.16
N LYS A 151 -0.82 -1.84 -15.36
CA LYS A 151 -2.00 -2.65 -15.77
C LYS A 151 -2.43 -3.65 -14.70
N THR A 152 -2.16 -3.36 -13.43
CA THR A 152 -2.49 -4.21 -12.27
C THR A 152 -3.69 -3.64 -11.53
N LEU A 153 -4.57 -4.49 -11.04
CA LEU A 153 -5.71 -4.09 -10.21
C LEU A 153 -5.27 -3.94 -8.75
N CYS A 154 -5.65 -2.83 -8.09
CA CYS A 154 -5.26 -2.51 -6.71
C CYS A 154 -3.74 -2.64 -6.53
N CYS A 155 -3.00 -1.98 -7.40
CA CYS A 155 -1.55 -2.12 -7.49
C CYS A 155 -0.81 -1.47 -6.32
N ASP A 156 -1.42 -0.53 -5.62
CA ASP A 156 -0.99 0.09 -4.38
C ASP A 156 -0.75 -0.92 -3.24
N GLU A 157 -1.52 -2.03 -3.24
CA GLU A 157 -1.35 -3.12 -2.26
C GLU A 157 -0.17 -4.07 -2.60
N PHE A 158 0.52 -3.86 -3.71
CA PHE A 158 1.56 -4.78 -4.20
C PHE A 158 2.95 -4.13 -4.33
N PHE A 159 3.04 -2.86 -4.72
CA PHE A 159 4.30 -2.34 -5.25
C PHE A 159 5.40 -2.22 -4.20
N VAL A 160 5.12 -1.67 -3.01
CA VAL A 160 6.11 -1.58 -1.93
C VAL A 160 6.56 -2.96 -1.49
N GLN A 161 5.60 -3.85 -1.20
CA GLN A 161 5.86 -5.20 -0.73
C GLN A 161 6.71 -5.99 -1.76
N THR A 162 6.35 -5.90 -3.04
CA THR A 162 7.10 -6.58 -4.12
C THR A 162 8.52 -6.06 -4.24
N LEU A 163 8.71 -4.73 -4.21
CA LEU A 163 10.05 -4.14 -4.27
C LEU A 163 10.92 -4.53 -3.08
N VAL A 164 10.37 -4.43 -1.88
CA VAL A 164 11.09 -4.76 -0.65
C VAL A 164 11.46 -6.24 -0.61
N TRP A 165 10.51 -7.13 -0.91
CA TRP A 165 10.73 -8.57 -0.92
C TRP A 165 11.84 -9.02 -1.87
N ASN A 166 11.95 -8.39 -3.04
CA ASN A 166 12.92 -8.71 -4.08
C ASN A 166 14.20 -7.85 -3.99
N SER A 167 14.46 -7.21 -2.85
CA SER A 167 15.63 -6.36 -2.62
C SER A 167 16.32 -6.66 -1.29
N LYS A 168 17.45 -6.02 -1.06
CA LYS A 168 18.18 -6.09 0.24
C LYS A 168 17.36 -5.58 1.43
N TYR A 169 16.36 -4.72 1.21
CA TYR A 169 15.53 -4.16 2.27
C TYR A 169 14.64 -5.17 2.97
N ARG A 170 14.47 -6.36 2.39
CA ARG A 170 13.75 -7.47 3.02
C ARG A 170 14.31 -7.85 4.40
N GLU A 171 15.63 -7.77 4.56
CA GLU A 171 16.31 -8.09 5.83
C GLU A 171 16.03 -7.04 6.93
N ASN A 172 15.61 -5.85 6.52
CA ASN A 172 15.30 -4.74 7.43
C ASN A 172 13.82 -4.70 7.82
N VAL A 173 12.95 -5.55 7.26
CA VAL A 173 11.52 -5.59 7.62
C VAL A 173 11.39 -5.89 9.11
N TYR A 174 10.61 -5.07 9.81
CA TYR A 174 10.45 -5.14 11.27
C TYR A 174 9.83 -6.47 11.72
N SER A 175 8.77 -6.91 11.05
CA SER A 175 8.09 -8.17 11.34
C SER A 175 7.43 -8.74 10.08
N PHE A 176 7.42 -10.07 9.98
CA PHE A 176 6.64 -10.81 8.99
C PHE A 176 5.43 -11.52 9.62
N GLU A 177 5.07 -11.15 10.83
CA GLU A 177 3.86 -11.66 11.47
C GLU A 177 2.61 -11.16 10.75
N GLU A 178 1.57 -11.99 10.78
CA GLU A 178 0.34 -11.76 10.03
C GLU A 178 -0.61 -10.79 10.75
N ASP A 179 -0.08 -9.66 11.23
CA ASP A 179 -0.86 -8.62 11.86
C ASP A 179 -0.45 -7.21 11.42
N TYR A 180 -1.37 -6.27 11.56
CA TYR A 180 -1.14 -4.88 11.18
C TYR A 180 -0.17 -4.13 12.10
N PHE A 181 0.30 -4.74 13.19
CA PHE A 181 1.37 -4.18 14.00
C PHE A 181 2.68 -4.09 13.21
N ALA A 182 2.89 -5.00 12.25
CA ALA A 182 4.04 -4.93 11.34
C ALA A 182 4.13 -3.60 10.58
N CYS A 183 3.03 -2.89 10.32
CA CYS A 183 3.01 -1.55 9.77
C CYS A 183 2.58 -0.47 10.77
N LEU A 184 2.44 -0.80 12.06
CA LEU A 184 2.09 0.10 13.18
C LEU A 184 0.69 0.73 13.07
N ARG A 185 -0.25 0.09 12.34
CA ARG A 185 -1.62 0.59 12.15
C ARG A 185 -2.64 -0.31 12.85
N LEU A 186 -3.42 0.28 13.76
CA LEU A 186 -4.59 -0.38 14.32
C LEU A 186 -5.76 -0.25 13.35
N ILE A 187 -6.15 -1.40 12.77
CA ILE A 187 -7.27 -1.46 11.81
C ILE A 187 -8.20 -2.60 12.22
N ASP A 188 -9.44 -2.28 12.52
CA ASP A 188 -10.43 -3.30 12.85
C ASP A 188 -11.26 -3.68 11.63
N TRP A 189 -11.01 -4.87 11.12
CA TRP A 189 -11.76 -5.49 10.03
C TRP A 189 -12.89 -6.41 10.50
N LYS A 190 -12.98 -6.65 11.83
CA LYS A 190 -14.01 -7.54 12.40
C LYS A 190 -15.34 -6.81 12.60
N ARG A 191 -15.27 -5.57 13.07
CA ARG A 191 -16.45 -4.71 13.32
C ARG A 191 -16.90 -3.91 12.10
N GLY A 192 -16.10 -3.83 11.01
CA GLY A 192 -16.41 -3.06 9.81
C GLY A 192 -15.46 -3.30 8.64
N ASN A 193 -15.55 -2.47 7.56
CA ASN A 193 -14.74 -2.62 6.36
C ASN A 193 -13.99 -1.32 5.95
N PRO A 194 -13.03 -0.85 6.72
CA PRO A 194 -12.73 -1.09 8.15
C PRO A 194 -13.75 -0.40 9.07
N TYR A 195 -13.73 -0.78 10.36
CA TYR A 195 -14.53 -0.13 11.40
C TYR A 195 -14.17 1.35 11.52
N VAL A 196 -15.18 2.18 11.79
CA VAL A 196 -14.99 3.60 12.05
C VAL A 196 -14.96 3.81 13.55
N TRP A 197 -13.79 4.19 14.07
CA TRP A 197 -13.57 4.42 15.50
C TRP A 197 -14.44 5.55 16.03
N ARG A 198 -14.95 5.40 17.25
CA ARG A 198 -15.85 6.34 17.92
C ARG A 198 -15.31 6.74 19.29
N ASN A 199 -15.88 7.78 19.88
CA ASN A 199 -15.48 8.25 21.20
C ASN A 199 -15.54 7.17 22.30
N GLN A 200 -16.47 6.22 22.18
CA GLN A 200 -16.60 5.09 23.10
C GLN A 200 -15.44 4.10 23.04
N ASP A 201 -14.66 4.12 21.95
CA ASP A 201 -13.54 3.23 21.73
C ASP A 201 -12.20 3.84 22.26
N TYR A 202 -12.27 4.98 22.92
CA TYR A 202 -11.09 5.76 23.34
C TYR A 202 -10.11 4.92 24.18
N GLU A 203 -10.59 4.19 25.17
CA GLU A 203 -9.75 3.34 26.03
C GLU A 203 -9.07 2.23 25.23
N GLU A 204 -9.76 1.61 24.28
CA GLU A 204 -9.20 0.60 23.38
C GLU A 204 -8.07 1.19 22.53
N LEU A 205 -8.30 2.38 21.96
CA LEU A 205 -7.31 3.08 21.14
C LEU A 205 -6.06 3.47 21.96
N MET A 206 -6.24 4.03 23.15
CA MET A 206 -5.11 4.50 23.97
C MET A 206 -4.27 3.35 24.53
N ASN A 207 -4.88 2.20 24.82
CA ASN A 207 -4.19 1.01 25.30
C ASN A 207 -3.54 0.18 24.17
N ALA A 208 -3.85 0.48 22.91
CA ALA A 208 -3.26 -0.23 21.79
C ALA A 208 -1.75 0.06 21.66
N PRO A 209 -0.92 -0.96 21.33
CA PRO A 209 0.52 -0.77 21.13
C PRO A 209 0.87 -0.07 19.80
N HIS A 210 -0.10 0.10 18.92
CA HIS A 210 0.08 0.72 17.62
C HIS A 210 0.35 2.23 17.71
N LEU A 211 1.04 2.79 16.74
CA LEU A 211 1.32 4.23 16.69
C LEU A 211 0.25 5.03 15.98
N PHE A 212 -0.48 4.41 15.07
CA PHE A 212 -1.54 5.03 14.27
C PHE A 212 -2.77 4.15 14.26
N ALA A 213 -3.93 4.73 14.03
CA ALA A 213 -5.17 3.98 13.82
C ALA A 213 -5.97 4.51 12.63
N ARG A 214 -6.78 3.65 12.09
CA ARG A 214 -7.78 3.94 11.06
C ARG A 214 -9.02 3.05 11.21
N LYS A 215 -10.19 3.52 10.80
CA LYS A 215 -10.38 4.84 10.19
C LYS A 215 -11.24 5.68 11.12
N PHE A 216 -11.08 6.99 10.99
CA PHE A 216 -11.92 7.99 11.64
C PHE A 216 -12.79 8.68 10.58
N ASP A 217 -13.92 9.22 10.98
CA ASP A 217 -14.74 10.14 10.18
C ASP A 217 -15.02 11.42 11.00
N GLU A 218 -15.65 12.42 10.38
CA GLU A 218 -16.07 13.65 11.04
C GLU A 218 -17.13 13.42 12.11
#